data_bffdad2319c2c3ca474903169cd60fec
#
_entry.id   bffdad2319c2c3ca474903169cd60fec
#
_cell.length_a   1.000
_cell.length_b   1.000
_cell.length_c   1.000
_cell.angle_alpha   90.00
_cell.angle_beta   90.00
_cell.angle_gamma   90.00
#
_symmetry.space_group_name_H-M   'P 1'
#
loop_
_entity.id
_entity.type
_entity.pdbx_description
1 polymer ?
#
loop_
_entity_poly.entity_id
_entity_poly.type
_entity_poly.pdbx_seq_one_letter_code
_entity_poly.pdbx_strand_id
1 'polypeptide(L)'
;MNQYVTGAVIRKLREQKNMTQAELAEVLQVSDKAISKWETGHGYPDITLLEPLAVALGISVLELLSGEEIQNTNLCANMLRSLWYVCPVCGNVIHSTGQAMVCCCGIALPPMEAEPVDDAHGIRTEIVEDEYYVTMDHPMTKEHYISFLAAVSDNGVQLVKLYPEGNAEARFKRNRTKYLYACCNRHGLFRVKI
;
A
#
# COMPACT_ATOMS: atom_id res chain seq x y z
N MET A 1 16.99 -7.61 -17.52
CA MET A 1 15.71 -7.93 -18.18
C MET A 1 15.98 -9.03 -19.19
N ASN A 2 15.28 -10.12 -19.14
CA ASN A 2 15.47 -11.22 -20.08
C ASN A 2 14.44 -11.12 -21.20
N GLN A 3 14.88 -10.83 -22.40
CA GLN A 3 14.07 -10.59 -23.58
C GLN A 3 13.13 -11.74 -23.94
N TYR A 4 13.60 -12.97 -23.74
CA TYR A 4 12.80 -14.17 -23.99
C TYR A 4 11.66 -14.35 -22.96
N VAL A 5 11.91 -13.99 -21.72
CA VAL A 5 10.89 -14.11 -20.66
C VAL A 5 9.74 -13.14 -20.92
N THR A 6 10.03 -11.88 -21.18
CA THR A 6 9.02 -10.86 -21.50
C THR A 6 8.20 -11.23 -22.74
N GLY A 7 8.86 -11.66 -23.83
CA GLY A 7 8.19 -12.06 -25.07
C GLY A 7 7.26 -13.26 -24.89
N ALA A 8 7.70 -14.28 -24.16
CA ALA A 8 6.87 -15.46 -23.85
C ALA A 8 5.63 -15.11 -23.03
N VAL A 9 5.74 -14.15 -22.09
CA VAL A 9 4.60 -13.67 -21.29
C VAL A 9 3.60 -12.91 -22.16
N ILE A 10 4.07 -12.00 -23.03
CA ILE A 10 3.20 -11.28 -23.97
C ILE A 10 2.38 -12.28 -24.78
N ARG A 11 3.04 -13.25 -25.38
CA ARG A 11 2.37 -14.28 -26.19
C ARG A 11 1.36 -15.09 -25.39
N LYS A 12 1.75 -15.62 -24.22
CA LYS A 12 0.89 -16.42 -23.34
C LYS A 12 -0.39 -15.66 -22.98
N LEU A 13 -0.25 -14.41 -22.52
CA LEU A 13 -1.37 -13.60 -22.06
C LEU A 13 -2.30 -13.18 -23.22
N ARG A 14 -1.73 -12.85 -24.38
CA ARG A 14 -2.51 -12.57 -25.59
C ARG A 14 -3.36 -13.79 -25.98
N GLU A 15 -2.75 -14.98 -26.02
CA GLU A 15 -3.43 -16.24 -26.35
C GLU A 15 -4.51 -16.58 -25.31
N GLN A 16 -4.28 -16.36 -24.03
CA GLN A 16 -5.29 -16.52 -22.95
C GLN A 16 -6.51 -15.59 -23.16
N LYS A 17 -6.30 -14.42 -23.72
CA LYS A 17 -7.39 -13.49 -24.08
C LYS A 17 -8.00 -13.77 -25.44
N ASN A 18 -7.60 -14.85 -26.12
CA ASN A 18 -8.02 -15.21 -27.47
C ASN A 18 -7.79 -14.09 -28.51
N MET A 19 -6.77 -13.27 -28.29
CA MET A 19 -6.42 -12.19 -29.22
C MET A 19 -5.40 -12.70 -30.26
N THR A 20 -5.53 -12.24 -31.50
CA THR A 20 -4.50 -12.38 -32.54
C THR A 20 -3.40 -11.34 -32.34
N GLN A 21 -2.23 -11.53 -32.99
CA GLN A 21 -1.16 -10.51 -32.99
C GLN A 21 -1.65 -9.20 -33.62
N ALA A 22 -2.49 -9.28 -34.64
CA ALA A 22 -3.06 -8.11 -35.33
C ALA A 22 -4.01 -7.32 -34.40
N GLU A 23 -4.88 -7.97 -33.65
CA GLU A 23 -5.79 -7.30 -32.71
C GLU A 23 -5.02 -6.63 -31.57
N LEU A 24 -3.99 -7.26 -31.02
CA LEU A 24 -3.13 -6.62 -30.02
C LEU A 24 -2.36 -5.43 -30.62
N ALA A 25 -1.90 -5.55 -31.86
CA ALA A 25 -1.23 -4.48 -32.58
C ALA A 25 -2.14 -3.27 -32.83
N GLU A 26 -3.42 -3.51 -33.16
CA GLU A 26 -4.43 -2.47 -33.33
C GLU A 26 -4.68 -1.71 -32.02
N VAL A 27 -4.85 -2.43 -30.91
CA VAL A 27 -5.04 -1.82 -29.57
C VAL A 27 -3.87 -0.91 -29.19
N LEU A 28 -2.65 -1.32 -29.53
CA LEU A 28 -1.42 -0.59 -29.20
C LEU A 28 -1.00 0.42 -30.28
N GLN A 29 -1.72 0.50 -31.38
CA GLN A 29 -1.39 1.34 -32.54
C GLN A 29 0.03 1.08 -33.10
N VAL A 30 0.43 -0.18 -33.15
CA VAL A 30 1.70 -0.64 -33.70
C VAL A 30 1.48 -1.63 -34.84
N SER A 31 2.53 -2.06 -35.53
CA SER A 31 2.42 -3.11 -36.57
C SER A 31 2.36 -4.51 -35.91
N ASP A 32 1.67 -5.44 -36.56
CA ASP A 32 1.66 -6.87 -36.22
C ASP A 32 3.09 -7.47 -36.20
N LYS A 33 3.97 -6.99 -37.06
CA LYS A 33 5.39 -7.34 -37.07
C LYS A 33 6.14 -6.92 -35.79
N ALA A 34 5.73 -5.82 -35.15
CA ALA A 34 6.31 -5.40 -33.87
C ALA A 34 5.92 -6.38 -32.76
N ILE A 35 4.65 -6.76 -32.69
CA ILE A 35 4.17 -7.77 -31.72
C ILE A 35 4.92 -9.10 -31.96
N SER A 36 5.02 -9.55 -33.16
CA SER A 36 5.73 -10.80 -33.50
C SER A 36 7.20 -10.76 -33.08
N LYS A 37 7.90 -9.62 -33.26
CA LYS A 37 9.29 -9.44 -32.79
C LYS A 37 9.40 -9.50 -31.27
N TRP A 38 8.47 -8.88 -30.56
CA TRP A 38 8.47 -8.91 -29.08
C TRP A 38 8.24 -10.33 -28.59
N GLU A 39 7.22 -11.03 -29.09
CA GLU A 39 6.89 -12.39 -28.70
C GLU A 39 7.98 -13.42 -28.96
N THR A 40 8.78 -13.18 -30.02
CA THR A 40 9.92 -14.06 -30.39
C THR A 40 11.25 -13.62 -29.78
N GLY A 41 11.26 -12.57 -28.95
CA GLY A 41 12.46 -12.08 -28.29
C GLY A 41 13.45 -11.38 -29.21
N HIS A 42 13.01 -10.89 -30.38
CA HIS A 42 13.84 -10.13 -31.33
C HIS A 42 13.74 -8.61 -31.16
N GLY A 43 13.10 -8.17 -30.08
CA GLY A 43 12.94 -6.77 -29.70
C GLY A 43 12.15 -6.61 -28.40
N TYR A 44 12.13 -5.37 -27.92
CA TYR A 44 11.30 -4.96 -26.76
C TYR A 44 10.26 -3.95 -27.22
N PRO A 45 9.10 -3.85 -26.50
CA PRO A 45 8.25 -2.69 -26.59
C PRO A 45 9.03 -1.43 -26.18
N ASP A 46 8.70 -0.31 -26.81
CA ASP A 46 9.17 0.98 -26.33
C ASP A 46 8.64 1.23 -24.91
N ILE A 47 9.40 1.99 -24.11
CA ILE A 47 9.02 2.28 -22.71
C ILE A 47 7.64 2.94 -22.61
N THR A 48 7.27 3.74 -23.62
CA THR A 48 5.96 4.40 -23.70
C THR A 48 4.80 3.44 -23.96
N LEU A 49 5.10 2.23 -24.46
CA LEU A 49 4.12 1.19 -24.77
C LEU A 49 3.96 0.18 -23.61
N LEU A 50 4.82 0.20 -22.59
CA LEU A 50 4.76 -0.77 -21.50
C LEU A 50 3.45 -0.71 -20.72
N GLU A 51 2.98 0.49 -20.40
CA GLU A 51 1.72 0.68 -19.67
C GLU A 51 0.50 0.30 -20.52
N PRO A 52 0.32 0.81 -21.76
CA PRO A 52 -0.77 0.36 -22.64
C PRO A 52 -0.77 -1.16 -22.88
N LEU A 53 0.40 -1.77 -23.05
CA LEU A 53 0.54 -3.21 -23.24
C LEU A 53 0.12 -3.98 -21.97
N ALA A 54 0.57 -3.56 -20.80
CA ALA A 54 0.20 -4.16 -19.53
C ALA A 54 -1.32 -4.08 -19.29
N VAL A 55 -1.94 -2.93 -19.56
CA VAL A 55 -3.39 -2.74 -19.49
C VAL A 55 -4.12 -3.66 -20.49
N ALA A 56 -3.68 -3.71 -21.73
CA ALA A 56 -4.26 -4.59 -22.76
C ALA A 56 -4.20 -6.06 -22.36
N LEU A 57 -3.10 -6.48 -21.75
CA LEU A 57 -2.89 -7.86 -21.28
C LEU A 57 -3.51 -8.13 -19.90
N GLY A 58 -3.91 -7.09 -19.15
CA GLY A 58 -4.55 -7.21 -17.83
C GLY A 58 -3.58 -7.59 -16.71
N ILE A 59 -2.33 -7.16 -16.81
CA ILE A 59 -1.28 -7.36 -15.81
C ILE A 59 -0.64 -6.01 -15.43
N SER A 60 0.20 -6.01 -14.42
CA SER A 60 1.04 -4.86 -14.11
C SER A 60 2.27 -4.78 -15.01
N VAL A 61 2.84 -3.59 -15.16
CA VAL A 61 4.12 -3.42 -15.87
C VAL A 61 5.23 -4.23 -15.20
N LEU A 62 5.18 -4.39 -13.88
CA LEU A 62 6.18 -5.20 -13.16
C LEU A 62 6.11 -6.67 -13.54
N GLU A 63 4.91 -7.25 -13.61
CA GLU A 63 4.69 -8.64 -14.07
C GLU A 63 5.17 -8.83 -15.50
N LEU A 64 4.86 -7.86 -16.38
CA LEU A 64 5.32 -7.89 -17.76
C LEU A 64 6.85 -7.93 -17.86
N LEU A 65 7.56 -7.19 -17.01
CA LEU A 65 9.01 -7.08 -17.01
C LEU A 65 9.71 -8.23 -16.28
N SER A 66 9.11 -8.75 -15.18
CA SER A 66 9.66 -9.88 -14.43
C SER A 66 9.46 -11.21 -15.16
N GLY A 67 8.41 -11.30 -15.98
CA GLY A 67 7.98 -12.52 -16.60
C GLY A 67 7.25 -13.48 -15.67
N GLU A 68 6.95 -13.04 -14.46
CA GLU A 68 6.24 -13.80 -13.44
C GLU A 68 4.81 -13.26 -13.32
N GLU A 69 3.85 -14.13 -13.54
CA GLU A 69 2.45 -13.86 -13.24
C GLU A 69 2.29 -13.91 -11.72
N ILE A 70 1.94 -12.78 -11.11
CA ILE A 70 1.69 -12.72 -9.68
C ILE A 70 0.35 -13.38 -9.39
N GLN A 71 0.38 -14.65 -9.06
CA GLN A 71 -0.81 -15.36 -8.60
C GLN A 71 -1.08 -15.01 -7.14
N ASN A 72 -2.34 -14.73 -6.83
CA ASN A 72 -2.76 -14.67 -5.44
C ASN A 72 -2.72 -16.08 -4.83
N THR A 73 -1.59 -16.40 -4.20
CA THR A 73 -1.36 -17.71 -3.57
C THR A 73 -2.01 -17.85 -2.21
N ASN A 74 -2.92 -16.95 -1.86
CA ASN A 74 -3.65 -16.97 -0.58
C ASN A 74 -2.72 -16.98 0.65
N LEU A 75 -1.61 -16.26 0.58
CA LEU A 75 -0.69 -16.10 1.69
C LEU A 75 -1.39 -15.31 2.80
N CYS A 76 -1.50 -15.89 3.98
CA CYS A 76 -2.09 -15.25 5.13
C CYS A 76 -1.21 -14.08 5.60
N ALA A 77 -1.69 -12.85 5.43
CA ALA A 77 -1.13 -11.70 6.09
C ALA A 77 -1.51 -11.69 7.58
N ASN A 78 -0.64 -11.19 8.43
CA ASN A 78 -0.87 -11.11 9.87
C ASN A 78 -1.20 -9.68 10.26
N MET A 79 -2.40 -9.45 10.79
CA MET A 79 -2.84 -8.13 11.27
C MET A 79 -1.88 -7.49 12.25
N LEU A 80 -1.21 -8.28 13.10
CA LEU A 80 -0.25 -7.76 14.08
C LEU A 80 1.08 -7.30 13.46
N ARG A 81 1.30 -7.56 12.16
CA ARG A 81 2.41 -7.04 11.36
C ARG A 81 1.97 -5.91 10.44
N SER A 82 0.89 -5.25 10.78
CA SER A 82 0.36 -4.10 10.04
C SER A 82 1.40 -3.02 9.82
N LEU A 83 1.40 -2.47 8.63
CA LEU A 83 2.25 -1.37 8.21
C LEU A 83 1.40 -0.12 7.94
N TRP A 84 1.98 1.01 8.25
CA TRP A 84 1.35 2.32 8.09
C TRP A 84 2.17 3.17 7.14
N TYR A 85 1.49 3.89 6.26
CA TYR A 85 2.09 4.82 5.31
C TYR A 85 1.36 6.15 5.44
N VAL A 86 2.09 7.22 5.58
CA VAL A 86 1.52 8.58 5.68
C VAL A 86 2.12 9.44 4.58
N CYS A 87 1.27 10.05 3.79
CA CYS A 87 1.71 10.95 2.74
C CYS A 87 2.11 12.32 3.34
N PRO A 88 3.35 12.77 3.15
CA PRO A 88 3.80 14.06 3.70
C PRO A 88 3.16 15.26 3.00
N VAL A 89 2.56 15.09 1.82
CA VAL A 89 1.93 16.15 1.04
C VAL A 89 0.48 16.37 1.43
N CYS A 90 -0.32 15.31 1.51
CA CYS A 90 -1.77 15.43 1.76
C CYS A 90 -2.24 14.84 3.09
N GLY A 91 -1.33 14.25 3.89
CA GLY A 91 -1.67 13.63 5.18
C GLY A 91 -2.55 12.38 5.04
N ASN A 92 -2.65 11.78 3.84
CA ASN A 92 -3.36 10.53 3.64
C ASN A 92 -2.70 9.42 4.45
N VAL A 93 -3.51 8.61 5.15
CA VAL A 93 -3.07 7.48 5.95
C VAL A 93 -3.52 6.20 5.26
N ILE A 94 -2.56 5.33 4.97
CA ILE A 94 -2.80 4.05 4.31
C ILE A 94 -2.31 2.94 5.23
N HIS A 95 -3.15 1.96 5.45
CA HIS A 95 -2.85 0.78 6.25
C HIS A 95 -2.72 -0.43 5.34
N SER A 96 -1.73 -1.29 5.62
CA SER A 96 -1.53 -2.55 4.93
C SER A 96 -1.26 -3.69 5.91
N THR A 97 -1.76 -4.89 5.63
CA THR A 97 -1.52 -6.10 6.42
C THR A 97 -0.21 -6.81 6.06
N GLY A 98 0.54 -6.26 5.12
CA GLY A 98 1.82 -6.78 4.66
C GLY A 98 2.58 -5.71 3.87
N GLN A 99 3.78 -6.03 3.44
CA GLN A 99 4.60 -5.13 2.66
C GLN A 99 3.93 -4.81 1.32
N ALA A 100 3.82 -3.53 1.00
CA ALA A 100 3.20 -3.04 -0.23
C ALA A 100 4.03 -1.89 -0.82
N MET A 101 3.98 -1.76 -2.13
CA MET A 101 4.45 -0.55 -2.81
C MET A 101 3.29 0.44 -2.83
N VAL A 102 3.43 1.52 -2.09
CA VAL A 102 2.39 2.54 -1.93
C VAL A 102 2.85 3.85 -2.52
N CYS A 103 2.04 4.44 -3.40
CA CYS A 103 2.28 5.75 -3.96
C CYS A 103 1.12 6.69 -3.61
N CYS A 104 1.44 7.93 -3.22
CA CYS A 104 0.46 8.98 -3.00
C CYS A 104 1.05 10.33 -3.40
N CYS A 105 0.27 11.20 -4.06
CA CYS A 105 0.72 12.51 -4.54
C CYS A 105 2.02 12.45 -5.37
N GLY A 106 2.21 11.39 -6.17
CA GLY A 106 3.41 11.21 -6.99
C GLY A 106 4.67 10.76 -6.23
N ILE A 107 4.55 10.43 -4.93
CA ILE A 107 5.66 10.01 -4.08
C ILE A 107 5.47 8.55 -3.68
N ALA A 108 6.50 7.72 -3.83
CA ALA A 108 6.55 6.39 -3.25
C ALA A 108 6.73 6.50 -1.73
N LEU A 109 5.80 5.95 -0.97
CA LEU A 109 5.80 6.05 0.48
C LEU A 109 6.51 4.82 1.08
N PRO A 110 7.56 5.00 1.88
CA PRO A 110 8.07 3.92 2.72
C PRO A 110 7.09 3.64 3.87
N PRO A 111 7.05 2.41 4.39
CA PRO A 111 6.34 2.13 5.62
C PRO A 111 6.95 2.91 6.79
N MET A 112 6.10 3.42 7.68
CA MET A 112 6.57 4.06 8.89
C MET A 112 7.09 3.02 9.89
N GLU A 113 8.23 3.30 10.49
CA GLU A 113 8.72 2.53 11.63
C GLU A 113 7.99 2.97 12.90
N ALA A 114 7.47 2.00 13.65
CA ALA A 114 6.76 2.29 14.90
C ALA A 114 7.73 2.21 16.07
N GLU A 115 7.96 3.33 16.72
CA GLU A 115 8.80 3.45 17.91
C GLU A 115 8.01 3.17 19.20
N PRO A 116 8.68 2.74 20.27
CA PRO A 116 8.06 2.72 21.59
C PRO A 116 7.64 4.13 22.00
N VAL A 117 6.57 4.23 22.79
CA VAL A 117 6.14 5.52 23.36
C VAL A 117 7.22 6.11 24.27
N ASP A 118 7.39 7.42 24.20
CA ASP A 118 8.25 8.21 25.07
C ASP A 118 7.44 9.10 26.02
N ASP A 119 8.12 9.93 26.83
CA ASP A 119 7.47 10.82 27.79
C ASP A 119 6.57 11.88 27.12
N ALA A 120 6.91 12.31 25.90
CA ALA A 120 6.16 13.31 25.14
C ALA A 120 4.99 12.70 24.33
N HIS A 121 5.05 11.39 24.06
CA HIS A 121 4.05 10.67 23.24
C HIS A 121 3.41 9.51 24.02
N GLY A 122 3.30 9.67 25.35
CA GLY A 122 2.67 8.68 26.22
C GLY A 122 1.20 8.46 25.88
N ILE A 123 0.83 7.21 25.58
CA ILE A 123 -0.55 6.79 25.32
C ILE A 123 -1.16 6.33 26.63
N ARG A 124 -2.16 7.05 27.14
CA ARG A 124 -2.93 6.66 28.33
C ARG A 124 -4.19 5.92 27.90
N THR A 125 -4.54 4.90 28.66
CA THR A 125 -5.69 4.04 28.34
C THR A 125 -6.55 3.86 29.58
N GLU A 126 -7.83 4.12 29.46
CA GLU A 126 -8.84 3.84 30.48
C GLU A 126 -9.87 2.88 29.89
N ILE A 127 -10.38 1.96 30.72
CA ILE A 127 -11.45 1.06 30.30
C ILE A 127 -12.78 1.72 30.67
N VAL A 128 -13.59 1.99 29.67
CA VAL A 128 -14.94 2.52 29.82
C VAL A 128 -15.89 1.53 29.15
N GLU A 129 -16.64 0.79 29.97
CA GLU A 129 -17.52 -0.28 29.52
C GLU A 129 -16.74 -1.36 28.71
N ASP A 130 -17.05 -1.52 27.43
CA ASP A 130 -16.41 -2.45 26.50
C ASP A 130 -15.40 -1.79 25.57
N GLU A 131 -15.02 -0.53 25.84
CA GLU A 131 -14.10 0.27 25.05
C GLU A 131 -12.83 0.64 25.82
N TYR A 132 -11.77 0.89 25.07
CA TYR A 132 -10.61 1.64 25.52
C TYR A 132 -10.84 3.12 25.21
N TYR A 133 -10.87 3.96 26.22
CA TYR A 133 -10.73 5.40 26.08
C TYR A 133 -9.24 5.74 26.09
N VAL A 134 -8.75 6.20 24.95
CA VAL A 134 -7.34 6.48 24.70
C VAL A 134 -7.15 7.98 24.67
N THR A 135 -6.22 8.49 25.49
CA THR A 135 -5.88 9.91 25.56
C THR A 135 -4.38 10.12 25.50
N MET A 136 -3.95 11.25 25.00
CA MET A 136 -2.56 11.67 24.99
C MET A 136 -2.45 13.13 25.47
N ASP A 137 -1.44 13.38 26.29
CA ASP A 137 -1.05 14.74 26.67
C ASP A 137 -0.04 15.25 25.64
N HIS A 138 -0.56 15.81 24.55
CA HIS A 138 0.26 16.21 23.39
C HIS A 138 -0.25 17.54 22.83
N PRO A 139 0.65 18.42 22.39
CA PRO A 139 0.27 19.64 21.67
C PRO A 139 -0.59 19.29 20.45
N MET A 140 -1.71 19.98 20.31
CA MET A 140 -2.61 19.81 19.16
C MET A 140 -2.72 21.10 18.37
N THR A 141 -1.55 21.71 18.07
CA THR A 141 -1.48 22.95 17.29
C THR A 141 -1.56 22.65 15.78
N LYS A 142 -1.75 23.67 14.96
CA LYS A 142 -1.78 23.50 13.49
C LYS A 142 -0.49 22.92 12.92
N GLU A 143 0.63 23.16 13.58
CA GLU A 143 1.94 22.74 13.12
C GLU A 143 2.44 21.43 13.77
N HIS A 144 1.91 21.10 14.96
CA HIS A 144 2.34 19.95 15.74
C HIS A 144 1.15 19.29 16.43
N TYR A 145 0.75 18.12 15.97
CA TYR A 145 -0.44 17.40 16.44
C TYR A 145 -0.36 15.90 16.18
N ILE A 146 -1.15 15.14 16.92
CA ILE A 146 -1.39 13.73 16.61
C ILE A 146 -2.36 13.62 15.44
N SER A 147 -1.91 13.08 14.34
CA SER A 147 -2.66 13.00 13.09
C SER A 147 -3.67 11.86 13.07
N PHE A 148 -3.39 10.77 13.78
CA PHE A 148 -4.34 9.68 14.00
C PHE A 148 -3.98 8.85 15.24
N LEU A 149 -4.99 8.18 15.77
CA LEU A 149 -4.87 7.07 16.71
C LEU A 149 -5.43 5.81 16.05
N ALA A 150 -4.83 4.66 16.36
CA ALA A 150 -5.34 3.39 15.86
C ALA A 150 -5.20 2.27 16.88
N ALA A 151 -6.14 1.33 16.83
CA ALA A 151 -6.13 0.11 17.62
C ALA A 151 -6.07 -1.10 16.67
N VAL A 152 -5.11 -1.99 16.91
CA VAL A 152 -4.88 -3.20 16.11
C VAL A 152 -5.13 -4.44 16.93
N SER A 153 -6.03 -5.28 16.45
CA SER A 153 -6.34 -6.59 16.99
C SER A 153 -5.82 -7.70 16.07
N ASP A 154 -6.05 -8.95 16.45
CA ASP A 154 -5.71 -10.11 15.62
C ASP A 154 -6.55 -10.21 14.34
N ASN A 155 -7.70 -9.56 14.29
CA ASN A 155 -8.67 -9.67 13.20
C ASN A 155 -9.12 -8.32 12.61
N GLY A 156 -8.60 -7.19 13.07
CA GLY A 156 -9.05 -5.89 12.57
C GLY A 156 -8.23 -4.69 13.04
N VAL A 157 -8.49 -3.58 12.40
CA VAL A 157 -7.93 -2.26 12.71
C VAL A 157 -9.07 -1.27 12.87
N GLN A 158 -8.98 -0.47 13.92
CA GLN A 158 -9.82 0.70 14.14
C GLN A 158 -8.93 1.92 14.01
N LEU A 159 -9.28 2.87 13.16
CA LEU A 159 -8.51 4.08 12.89
C LEU A 159 -9.39 5.29 13.13
N VAL A 160 -8.89 6.23 13.92
CA VAL A 160 -9.51 7.54 14.15
C VAL A 160 -8.55 8.62 13.69
N LYS A 161 -8.93 9.36 12.66
CA LYS A 161 -8.20 10.54 12.20
C LYS A 161 -8.43 11.69 13.15
N LEU A 162 -7.34 12.36 13.55
CA LEU A 162 -7.39 13.54 14.40
C LEU A 162 -6.95 14.78 13.59
N TYR A 163 -7.34 15.94 14.10
CA TYR A 163 -7.08 17.22 13.46
C TYR A 163 -6.50 18.23 14.48
N PRO A 164 -5.75 19.25 14.00
CA PRO A 164 -5.29 20.31 14.85
C PRO A 164 -6.43 20.99 15.62
N GLU A 165 -6.10 21.55 16.76
CA GLU A 165 -7.01 22.33 17.63
C GLU A 165 -8.13 21.47 18.25
N GLY A 166 -8.12 20.14 18.06
CA GLY A 166 -8.96 19.15 18.71
C GLY A 166 -8.25 18.47 19.89
N ASN A 167 -8.92 17.52 20.53
CA ASN A 167 -8.31 16.69 21.57
C ASN A 167 -7.55 15.51 20.96
N ALA A 168 -6.45 15.12 21.59
CA ALA A 168 -5.73 13.90 21.25
C ALA A 168 -6.36 12.70 21.97
N GLU A 169 -7.58 12.33 21.57
CA GLU A 169 -8.36 11.27 22.20
C GLU A 169 -9.18 10.46 21.19
N ALA A 170 -9.43 9.20 21.51
CA ALA A 170 -10.30 8.32 20.73
C ALA A 170 -10.86 7.18 21.60
N ARG A 171 -11.96 6.58 21.13
CA ARG A 171 -12.51 5.36 21.71
C ARG A 171 -12.38 4.20 20.74
N PHE A 172 -11.96 3.06 21.24
CA PHE A 172 -11.75 1.84 20.49
C PHE A 172 -12.42 0.66 21.17
N LYS A 173 -13.13 -0.16 20.42
CA LYS A 173 -13.66 -1.43 20.94
C LYS A 173 -12.52 -2.33 21.40
N ARG A 174 -12.66 -2.93 22.56
CA ARG A 174 -11.64 -3.78 23.17
C ARG A 174 -11.32 -5.06 22.37
N ASN A 175 -12.23 -5.56 21.62
CA ASN A 175 -12.23 -6.72 20.70
C ASN A 175 -10.82 -7.32 20.39
N ARG A 176 -10.16 -7.90 21.40
CA ARG A 176 -8.81 -8.49 21.31
C ARG A 176 -7.72 -7.53 20.80
N THR A 177 -7.87 -6.25 21.06
CA THR A 177 -6.84 -5.26 20.72
C THR A 177 -5.52 -5.61 21.39
N LYS A 178 -4.44 -5.57 20.64
CA LYS A 178 -3.07 -5.92 21.08
C LYS A 178 -2.14 -4.72 21.09
N TYR A 179 -2.35 -3.80 20.15
CA TYR A 179 -1.50 -2.63 20.01
C TYR A 179 -2.35 -1.39 19.80
N LEU A 180 -1.90 -0.31 20.43
CA LEU A 180 -2.34 1.04 20.11
C LEU A 180 -1.21 1.78 19.42
N TYR A 181 -1.59 2.57 18.43
CA TYR A 181 -0.69 3.42 17.65
C TYR A 181 -1.13 4.87 17.75
N ALA A 182 -0.15 5.76 17.78
CA ALA A 182 -0.34 7.20 17.67
C ALA A 182 0.67 7.74 16.65
N CYS A 183 0.22 8.58 15.75
CA CYS A 183 1.09 9.19 14.76
C CYS A 183 1.17 10.70 14.99
N CYS A 184 2.33 11.18 15.41
CA CYS A 184 2.64 12.60 15.45
C CYS A 184 3.12 13.06 14.06
N ASN A 185 2.60 14.18 13.58
CA ASN A 185 2.98 14.71 12.26
C ASN A 185 4.45 15.16 12.16
N ARG A 186 5.13 15.38 13.31
CA ARG A 186 6.54 15.76 13.36
C ARG A 186 7.49 14.64 13.77
N HIS A 187 7.06 13.76 14.69
CA HIS A 187 7.95 12.81 15.34
C HIS A 187 7.74 11.36 14.87
N GLY A 188 6.72 11.11 14.05
CA GLY A 188 6.50 9.79 13.47
C GLY A 188 5.47 8.94 14.20
N LEU A 189 5.62 7.63 14.12
CA LEU A 189 4.64 6.65 14.58
C LEU A 189 5.11 6.02 15.90
N PHE A 190 4.25 6.03 16.91
CA PHE A 190 4.48 5.41 18.21
C PHE A 190 3.55 4.23 18.42
N ARG A 191 4.01 3.25 19.19
CA ARG A 191 3.24 2.03 19.48
C ARG A 191 3.39 1.61 20.93
N VAL A 192 2.27 1.22 21.54
CA VAL A 192 2.23 0.55 22.84
C VAL A 192 1.47 -0.78 22.73
N LYS A 193 1.91 -1.78 23.48
CA LYS A 193 1.20 -3.05 23.65
C LYS A 193 0.27 -2.96 24.84
N ILE A 194 -0.97 -3.43 24.72
CA ILE A 194 -1.99 -3.50 25.77
C ILE A 194 -2.42 -4.92 26.03
#